data_a33c9c9b20c0b580b6aec7a2091ae851
#
_entry.id   a33c9c9b20c0b580b6aec7a2091ae851
#
_cell.length_a   1.000
_cell.length_b   1.000
_cell.length_c   1.000
_cell.angle_alpha   90.00
_cell.angle_beta   90.00
_cell.angle_gamma   90.00
#
_symmetry.space_group_name_H-M   'P 1'
#
loop_
_entity.id
_entity.type
_entity.pdbx_description
1 polymer ?
#
loop_
_entity_poly.entity_id
_entity_poly.type
_entity_poly.pdbx_seq_one_letter_code
_entity_poly.pdbx_strand_id
1 'polypeptide(L)'
;MLKRLLTIFAVFSAISFASSPAWSEPKDIRWGTGPVGSVGHKVLVVLADFLNKEMPGYRITVLPMPGAVMTVKGFATGELDAYYGSDDALREFAADSGRFKGFKAIMKRQPVQSMWMYTIDCGLAIKASNRDKIQKWTDLAGRKVYTGPLPFDTRLHLENALAAIDTKHTYTQVDLSTAGSQLDAGTIDAMLVYFTGGVVPAPWLSQASLAVDWAGLNPSADELATLKAKKFAIEQVDAAAISRKDIHVQKLTLLPFFWGFDIGLNMPTDDVYKMLTLLDKHASDLVRLDGDFAQIADGKLAAFQRRVLEQTWDLVPIHPGLAKFMKEKGMWDSKWESNVATM
;
A
#
# COMPACT_ATOMS: atom_id res chain seq x y z
N MET A 1 95.31 9.21 22.94
CA MET A 1 94.55 8.17 22.27
C MET A 1 93.08 8.21 22.87
N LEU A 2 92.20 8.84 22.20
CA LEU A 2 90.86 9.18 22.76
C LEU A 2 89.76 8.36 22.01
N LYS A 3 89.17 7.44 22.73
CA LYS A 3 88.00 6.69 22.20
C LYS A 3 86.73 7.54 22.41
N ARG A 4 86.08 7.97 21.32
CA ARG A 4 84.79 8.61 21.38
C ARG A 4 83.69 7.52 21.27
N LEU A 5 82.87 7.36 22.30
CA LEU A 5 81.61 6.60 22.26
C LEU A 5 80.55 7.48 21.59
N LEU A 6 79.98 6.98 20.52
CA LEU A 6 78.73 7.53 19.93
C LEU A 6 77.54 6.77 20.56
N THR A 7 76.72 7.50 21.31
CA THR A 7 75.40 7.01 21.84
C THR A 7 74.30 7.38 20.82
N ILE A 8 73.74 6.41 20.16
CA ILE A 8 72.59 6.59 19.24
C ILE A 8 71.35 6.54 20.06
N PHE A 9 70.59 7.67 20.15
CA PHE A 9 69.26 7.76 20.72
C PHE A 9 68.23 7.36 19.63
N ALA A 10 67.62 6.19 19.76
CA ALA A 10 66.50 5.76 18.92
C ALA A 10 65.21 6.35 19.49
N VAL A 11 64.67 7.38 18.83
CA VAL A 11 63.36 7.90 19.12
C VAL A 11 62.31 7.01 18.48
N PHE A 12 61.61 6.22 19.28
CA PHE A 12 60.42 5.47 18.85
C PHE A 12 59.24 6.43 18.77
N SER A 13 58.92 6.92 17.58
CA SER A 13 57.63 7.61 17.34
C SER A 13 56.52 6.60 17.33
N ALA A 14 55.72 6.54 18.40
CA ALA A 14 54.47 5.82 18.44
C ALA A 14 53.45 6.53 17.52
N ILE A 15 53.27 6.02 16.32
CA ILE A 15 52.17 6.44 15.43
C ILE A 15 50.88 5.84 15.99
N SER A 16 50.12 6.64 16.72
CA SER A 16 48.75 6.30 17.10
C SER A 16 47.89 6.29 15.83
N PHE A 17 47.60 5.10 15.30
CA PHE A 17 46.56 4.95 14.33
C PHE A 17 45.22 5.29 15.01
N ALA A 18 44.76 6.53 14.84
CA ALA A 18 43.39 6.87 15.10
C ALA A 18 42.55 5.98 14.17
N SER A 19 41.91 4.95 14.73
CA SER A 19 40.92 4.16 14.03
C SER A 19 39.77 5.10 13.64
N SER A 20 39.78 5.54 12.38
CA SER A 20 38.59 6.18 11.78
C SER A 20 37.44 5.24 12.00
N PRO A 21 36.28 5.74 12.45
CA PRO A 21 35.07 4.90 12.53
C PRO A 21 34.85 4.30 11.15
N ALA A 22 34.92 2.98 11.06
CA ALA A 22 34.59 2.27 9.83
C ALA A 22 33.13 2.60 9.55
N TRP A 23 32.88 3.45 8.56
CA TRP A 23 31.55 3.66 8.03
C TRP A 23 31.13 2.34 7.41
N SER A 24 30.24 1.62 8.08
CA SER A 24 29.61 0.45 7.50
C SER A 24 28.85 0.90 6.26
N GLU A 25 29.05 0.22 5.14
CA GLU A 25 28.23 0.50 3.95
C GLU A 25 26.75 0.35 4.27
N PRO A 26 25.88 1.23 3.74
CA PRO A 26 24.45 1.12 3.95
C PRO A 26 23.94 -0.24 3.50
N LYS A 27 23.04 -0.83 4.26
CA LYS A 27 22.36 -2.07 3.90
C LYS A 27 21.33 -1.80 2.80
N ASP A 28 21.46 -2.48 1.67
CA ASP A 28 20.52 -2.38 0.57
C ASP A 28 19.16 -3.00 0.93
N ILE A 29 18.08 -2.28 0.66
CA ILE A 29 16.69 -2.73 0.77
C ILE A 29 16.02 -2.57 -0.58
N ARG A 30 15.75 -3.68 -1.25
CA ARG A 30 14.96 -3.74 -2.49
C ARG A 30 13.49 -3.79 -2.12
N TRP A 31 12.80 -2.66 -2.27
CA TRP A 31 11.39 -2.55 -1.88
C TRP A 31 10.49 -2.62 -3.11
N GLY A 32 9.73 -3.70 -3.23
CA GLY A 32 8.77 -3.88 -4.31
C GLY A 32 7.52 -3.01 -4.11
N THR A 33 7.00 -2.47 -5.21
CA THR A 33 5.76 -1.68 -5.22
C THR A 33 4.94 -1.97 -6.48
N GLY A 34 3.79 -1.31 -6.66
CA GLY A 34 3.02 -1.37 -7.90
C GLY A 34 3.75 -0.79 -9.11
N PRO A 35 3.19 -0.86 -10.32
CA PRO A 35 3.81 -0.31 -11.52
C PRO A 35 3.95 1.21 -11.45
N VAL A 36 4.85 1.75 -12.25
CA VAL A 36 5.04 3.20 -12.40
C VAL A 36 3.68 3.86 -12.74
N GLY A 37 3.38 4.97 -12.05
CA GLY A 37 2.10 5.69 -12.18
C GLY A 37 0.98 5.18 -11.27
N SER A 38 1.18 4.07 -10.54
CA SER A 38 0.25 3.66 -9.48
C SER A 38 0.46 4.50 -8.20
N VAL A 39 -0.57 4.51 -7.33
CA VAL A 39 -0.47 5.14 -6.00
C VAL A 39 0.68 4.53 -5.20
N GLY A 40 0.77 3.20 -5.12
CA GLY A 40 1.83 2.53 -4.38
C GLY A 40 3.24 2.92 -4.82
N HIS A 41 3.47 3.06 -6.14
CA HIS A 41 4.77 3.52 -6.64
C HIS A 41 5.06 4.96 -6.22
N LYS A 42 4.10 5.87 -6.40
CA LYS A 42 4.26 7.29 -6.04
C LYS A 42 4.57 7.46 -4.55
N VAL A 43 3.79 6.84 -3.68
CA VAL A 43 3.96 6.93 -2.22
C VAL A 43 5.29 6.34 -1.78
N LEU A 44 5.68 5.15 -2.32
CA LEU A 44 6.95 4.54 -1.92
C LEU A 44 8.17 5.35 -2.36
N VAL A 45 8.12 6.05 -3.50
CA VAL A 45 9.22 6.93 -3.93
C VAL A 45 9.43 8.05 -2.90
N VAL A 46 8.37 8.70 -2.43
CA VAL A 46 8.44 9.75 -1.40
C VAL A 46 8.93 9.17 -0.07
N LEU A 47 8.38 8.03 0.34
CA LEU A 47 8.77 7.35 1.58
C LEU A 47 10.25 6.92 1.56
N ALA A 48 10.71 6.34 0.46
CA ALA A 48 12.10 5.89 0.31
C ALA A 48 13.09 7.06 0.34
N ASP A 49 12.77 8.17 -0.33
CA ASP A 49 13.60 9.37 -0.29
C ASP A 49 13.72 9.92 1.14
N PHE A 50 12.60 9.97 1.86
CA PHE A 50 12.58 10.36 3.27
C PHE A 50 13.42 9.40 4.15
N LEU A 51 13.18 8.09 4.05
CA LEU A 51 13.88 7.11 4.89
C LEU A 51 15.37 7.03 4.58
N ASN A 52 15.79 7.18 3.32
CA ASN A 52 17.20 7.22 2.92
C ASN A 52 17.94 8.41 3.57
N LYS A 53 17.24 9.53 3.83
CA LYS A 53 17.81 10.69 4.54
C LYS A 53 17.88 10.47 6.04
N GLU A 54 16.80 9.96 6.64
CA GLU A 54 16.65 9.84 8.09
C GLU A 54 17.30 8.58 8.68
N MET A 55 17.55 7.57 7.84
CA MET A 55 18.14 6.29 8.21
C MET A 55 19.36 5.94 7.33
N PRO A 56 20.48 6.68 7.44
CA PRO A 56 21.63 6.55 6.54
C PRO A 56 22.34 5.18 6.59
N GLY A 57 22.00 4.33 7.56
CA GLY A 57 22.44 2.92 7.59
C GLY A 57 21.74 2.01 6.57
N TYR A 58 20.77 2.53 5.84
CA TYR A 58 20.01 1.83 4.82
C TYR A 58 20.05 2.59 3.49
N ARG A 59 19.97 1.84 2.39
CA ARG A 59 19.77 2.35 1.04
C ARG A 59 18.56 1.65 0.42
N ILE A 60 17.43 2.34 0.41
CA ILE A 60 16.15 1.82 -0.12
C ILE A 60 16.10 2.10 -1.62
N THR A 61 15.93 1.03 -2.40
CA THR A 61 15.69 1.08 -3.85
C THR A 61 14.25 0.65 -4.13
N VAL A 62 13.50 1.52 -4.79
CA VAL A 62 12.11 1.26 -5.20
C VAL A 62 12.10 0.44 -6.48
N LEU A 63 11.43 -0.71 -6.46
CA LEU A 63 11.33 -1.64 -7.59
C LEU A 63 9.87 -1.76 -8.05
N PRO A 64 9.51 -1.16 -9.20
CA PRO A 64 8.18 -1.33 -9.77
C PRO A 64 7.94 -2.78 -10.19
N MET A 65 6.77 -3.32 -9.82
CA MET A 65 6.32 -4.68 -10.12
C MET A 65 4.94 -4.62 -10.80
N PRO A 66 4.51 -5.67 -11.52
CA PRO A 66 3.20 -5.68 -12.19
C PRO A 66 1.98 -5.52 -11.26
N GLY A 67 2.14 -5.74 -9.96
CA GLY A 67 1.10 -5.59 -8.96
C GLY A 67 1.55 -6.06 -7.58
N ALA A 68 0.78 -5.73 -6.54
CA ALA A 68 1.11 -6.01 -5.14
C ALA A 68 1.33 -7.50 -4.85
N VAL A 69 0.54 -8.40 -5.44
CA VAL A 69 0.75 -9.85 -5.29
C VAL A 69 2.16 -10.28 -5.68
N MET A 70 2.73 -9.67 -6.73
CA MET A 70 4.08 -10.00 -7.17
C MET A 70 5.14 -9.50 -6.17
N THR A 71 4.87 -8.41 -5.46
CA THR A 71 5.79 -7.93 -4.42
C THR A 71 5.79 -8.83 -3.18
N VAL A 72 4.62 -9.31 -2.74
CA VAL A 72 4.50 -10.28 -1.65
C VAL A 72 5.21 -11.58 -2.02
N LYS A 73 4.99 -12.08 -3.25
CA LYS A 73 5.67 -13.29 -3.75
C LYS A 73 7.19 -13.10 -3.85
N GLY A 74 7.65 -11.98 -4.42
CA GLY A 74 9.07 -11.66 -4.53
C GLY A 74 9.76 -11.54 -3.17
N PHE A 75 9.07 -10.96 -2.17
CA PHE A 75 9.56 -10.96 -0.79
C PHE A 75 9.67 -12.40 -0.24
N ALA A 76 8.59 -13.16 -0.36
CA ALA A 76 8.53 -14.52 0.19
C ALA A 76 9.53 -15.48 -0.48
N THR A 77 9.92 -15.27 -1.74
CA THR A 77 10.96 -16.05 -2.43
C THR A 77 12.39 -15.52 -2.21
N GLY A 78 12.52 -14.31 -1.66
CA GLY A 78 13.82 -13.67 -1.39
C GLY A 78 14.36 -12.79 -2.50
N GLU A 79 13.56 -12.50 -3.53
CA GLU A 79 13.90 -11.56 -4.60
C GLU A 79 13.83 -10.10 -4.13
N LEU A 80 12.94 -9.80 -3.18
CA LEU A 80 12.76 -8.49 -2.57
C LEU A 80 13.07 -8.56 -1.08
N ASP A 81 13.40 -7.43 -0.48
CA ASP A 81 13.70 -7.30 0.95
C ASP A 81 12.53 -6.69 1.73
N ALA A 82 11.61 -6.05 1.01
CA ALA A 82 10.38 -5.48 1.52
C ALA A 82 9.31 -5.50 0.41
N TYR A 83 8.05 -5.40 0.78
CA TYR A 83 6.93 -5.55 -0.15
C TYR A 83 5.82 -4.52 0.08
N TYR A 84 4.98 -4.36 -0.91
CA TYR A 84 3.76 -3.59 -0.92
C TYR A 84 2.57 -4.54 -1.00
N GLY A 85 1.66 -4.50 -0.06
CA GLY A 85 0.55 -5.45 0.00
C GLY A 85 -0.75 -4.83 0.48
N SER A 86 -1.86 -5.46 0.11
CA SER A 86 -3.17 -5.18 0.66
C SER A 86 -3.59 -6.24 1.68
N ASP A 87 -4.56 -5.91 2.52
CA ASP A 87 -5.17 -6.90 3.40
C ASP A 87 -5.88 -8.00 2.62
N ASP A 88 -6.47 -7.71 1.45
CA ASP A 88 -7.05 -8.72 0.56
C ASP A 88 -5.99 -9.71 0.05
N ALA A 89 -4.81 -9.22 -0.37
CA ALA A 89 -3.71 -10.09 -0.78
C ALA A 89 -3.20 -10.96 0.37
N LEU A 90 -3.10 -10.39 1.58
CA LEU A 90 -2.67 -11.15 2.76
C LEU A 90 -3.73 -12.18 3.20
N ARG A 91 -5.03 -11.93 3.01
CA ARG A 91 -6.10 -12.92 3.23
C ARG A 91 -5.96 -14.11 2.29
N GLU A 92 -5.78 -13.88 0.98
CA GLU A 92 -5.52 -14.97 0.03
C GLU A 92 -4.24 -15.74 0.37
N PHE A 93 -3.17 -15.04 0.76
CA PHE A 93 -1.92 -15.66 1.20
C PHE A 93 -2.13 -16.51 2.46
N ALA A 94 -2.79 -16.00 3.49
CA ALA A 94 -3.06 -16.71 4.74
C ALA A 94 -3.88 -17.98 4.50
N ALA A 95 -4.88 -17.90 3.62
CA ALA A 95 -5.75 -19.01 3.25
C ALA A 95 -5.14 -19.98 2.22
N ASP A 96 -3.93 -19.74 1.70
CA ASP A 96 -3.33 -20.47 0.58
C ASP A 96 -4.31 -20.63 -0.61
N SER A 97 -4.97 -19.55 -0.96
CA SER A 97 -6.08 -19.54 -1.93
C SER A 97 -5.86 -18.51 -3.04
N GLY A 98 -6.78 -18.48 -4.00
CA GLY A 98 -6.77 -17.50 -5.08
C GLY A 98 -5.42 -17.42 -5.79
N ARG A 99 -4.88 -16.23 -5.87
CA ARG A 99 -3.59 -15.94 -6.54
C ARG A 99 -2.37 -16.51 -5.81
N PHE A 100 -2.53 -16.98 -4.56
CA PHE A 100 -1.48 -17.61 -3.74
C PHE A 100 -1.65 -19.12 -3.56
N LYS A 101 -2.62 -19.76 -4.23
CA LYS A 101 -2.86 -21.20 -4.10
C LYS A 101 -1.59 -22.02 -4.38
N GLY A 102 -1.17 -22.81 -3.41
CA GLY A 102 0.03 -23.65 -3.48
C GLY A 102 1.36 -22.89 -3.35
N PHE A 103 1.32 -21.56 -3.15
CA PHE A 103 2.53 -20.74 -3.11
C PHE A 103 3.35 -20.96 -1.83
N LYS A 104 2.70 -21.32 -0.71
CA LYS A 104 3.40 -21.57 0.56
C LYS A 104 4.46 -22.67 0.47
N ALA A 105 4.30 -23.61 -0.47
CA ALA A 105 5.27 -24.72 -0.68
C ALA A 105 6.64 -24.25 -1.19
N ILE A 106 6.74 -23.08 -1.81
CA ILE A 106 7.97 -22.55 -2.40
C ILE A 106 8.51 -21.30 -1.69
N MET A 107 7.83 -20.83 -0.66
CA MET A 107 8.30 -19.66 0.07
C MET A 107 9.54 -19.98 0.92
N LYS A 108 10.42 -19.00 1.03
CA LYS A 108 11.66 -19.03 1.83
C LYS A 108 11.60 -18.10 3.03
N ARG A 109 10.70 -17.10 3.01
CA ARG A 109 10.51 -16.10 4.05
C ARG A 109 9.03 -15.94 4.33
N GLN A 110 8.67 -15.81 5.61
CA GLN A 110 7.31 -15.51 6.01
C GLN A 110 7.05 -14.00 5.84
N PRO A 111 6.05 -13.58 5.06
CA PRO A 111 5.56 -12.20 5.09
C PRO A 111 5.09 -11.83 6.48
N VAL A 112 5.39 -10.61 6.92
CA VAL A 112 4.96 -10.04 8.20
C VAL A 112 4.40 -8.66 7.96
N GLN A 113 3.42 -8.24 8.74
CA GLN A 113 2.89 -6.89 8.69
C GLN A 113 3.70 -5.97 9.61
N SER A 114 4.20 -4.89 9.05
CA SER A 114 5.08 -3.95 9.75
C SER A 114 4.68 -2.49 9.65
N MET A 115 3.97 -2.10 8.59
CA MET A 115 3.59 -0.70 8.38
C MET A 115 2.42 -0.57 7.39
N TRP A 116 1.27 -0.22 7.89
CA TRP A 116 0.10 0.14 7.11
C TRP A 116 0.05 1.65 6.87
N MET A 117 -0.34 2.08 5.67
CA MET A 117 -0.18 3.48 5.26
C MET A 117 -1.47 4.19 4.89
N TYR A 118 -2.35 3.54 4.13
CA TYR A 118 -3.56 4.17 3.62
C TYR A 118 -4.61 3.12 3.22
N THR A 119 -5.83 3.59 2.96
CA THR A 119 -6.84 2.83 2.22
C THR A 119 -6.80 3.19 0.74
N ILE A 120 -7.09 2.21 -0.11
CA ILE A 120 -7.59 2.46 -1.45
C ILE A 120 -9.08 2.20 -1.42
N ASP A 121 -9.86 3.16 -1.91
CA ASP A 121 -11.30 3.20 -1.78
C ASP A 121 -11.90 3.08 -3.20
N CYS A 122 -12.42 1.89 -3.52
CA CYS A 122 -12.88 1.52 -4.86
C CYS A 122 -14.36 1.81 -5.06
N GLY A 123 -14.70 2.35 -6.21
CA GLY A 123 -16.05 2.55 -6.68
C GLY A 123 -16.18 2.30 -8.18
N LEU A 124 -17.35 2.55 -8.71
CA LEU A 124 -17.63 2.39 -10.14
C LEU A 124 -18.14 3.69 -10.75
N ALA A 125 -17.80 3.89 -12.01
CA ALA A 125 -18.29 4.97 -12.85
C ALA A 125 -18.83 4.45 -14.17
N ILE A 126 -19.78 5.19 -14.74
CA ILE A 126 -20.37 4.96 -16.05
C ILE A 126 -20.26 6.24 -16.89
N LYS A 127 -20.45 6.16 -18.20
CA LYS A 127 -20.62 7.36 -19.04
C LYS A 127 -21.88 8.11 -18.60
N ALA A 128 -21.80 9.41 -18.39
CA ALA A 128 -22.91 10.22 -17.86
C ALA A 128 -24.19 10.11 -18.67
N SER A 129 -24.09 9.95 -19.99
CA SER A 129 -25.23 9.74 -20.89
C SER A 129 -25.97 8.41 -20.70
N ASN A 130 -25.42 7.48 -19.93
CA ASN A 130 -26.02 6.18 -19.65
C ASN A 130 -26.77 6.10 -18.30
N ARG A 131 -26.85 7.20 -17.55
CA ARG A 131 -27.47 7.26 -16.21
C ARG A 131 -28.92 6.76 -16.16
N ASP A 132 -29.70 6.97 -17.21
CA ASP A 132 -31.10 6.51 -17.25
C ASP A 132 -31.21 5.00 -17.44
N LYS A 133 -30.14 4.33 -17.92
CA LYS A 133 -30.09 2.90 -18.23
C LYS A 133 -29.33 2.08 -17.18
N ILE A 134 -28.44 2.72 -16.43
CA ILE A 134 -27.57 2.09 -15.43
C ILE A 134 -27.65 2.98 -14.18
N GLN A 135 -28.42 2.56 -13.18
CA GLN A 135 -28.70 3.36 -12.00
C GLN A 135 -28.11 2.76 -10.72
N LYS A 136 -27.76 1.47 -10.72
CA LYS A 136 -27.22 0.72 -9.59
C LYS A 136 -26.27 -0.38 -10.08
N TRP A 137 -25.57 -1.01 -9.16
CA TRP A 137 -24.55 -2.01 -9.49
C TRP A 137 -25.12 -3.27 -10.16
N THR A 138 -26.29 -3.74 -9.76
CA THR A 138 -26.93 -4.90 -10.42
C THR A 138 -27.35 -4.63 -11.87
N ASP A 139 -27.49 -3.37 -12.29
CA ASP A 139 -27.74 -3.05 -13.70
C ASP A 139 -26.52 -3.32 -14.61
N LEU A 140 -25.37 -3.66 -14.00
CA LEU A 140 -24.17 -4.10 -14.72
C LEU A 140 -24.22 -5.57 -15.16
N ALA A 141 -25.27 -6.32 -14.80
CA ALA A 141 -25.42 -7.71 -15.23
C ALA A 141 -25.36 -7.82 -16.75
N GLY A 142 -24.46 -8.69 -17.26
CA GLY A 142 -24.21 -8.90 -18.68
C GLY A 142 -23.44 -7.78 -19.41
N ARG A 143 -23.17 -6.65 -18.75
CA ARG A 143 -22.45 -5.51 -19.33
C ARG A 143 -20.93 -5.71 -19.28
N LYS A 144 -20.22 -4.97 -20.12
CA LYS A 144 -18.75 -4.93 -20.16
C LYS A 144 -18.22 -4.00 -19.08
N VAL A 145 -17.58 -4.54 -18.06
CA VAL A 145 -17.07 -3.78 -16.92
C VAL A 145 -15.56 -3.94 -16.80
N TYR A 146 -14.88 -2.82 -16.63
CA TYR A 146 -13.48 -2.76 -16.26
C TYR A 146 -13.34 -2.53 -14.77
N THR A 147 -13.12 -3.56 -14.00
CA THR A 147 -12.96 -3.54 -12.54
C THR A 147 -11.51 -3.25 -12.10
N GLY A 148 -10.60 -3.06 -13.05
CA GLY A 148 -9.18 -2.80 -12.86
C GLY A 148 -8.29 -3.80 -13.60
N PRO A 149 -6.96 -3.57 -13.66
CA PRO A 149 -6.02 -4.46 -14.34
C PRO A 149 -5.94 -5.84 -13.68
N LEU A 150 -5.66 -6.87 -14.48
CA LEU A 150 -5.68 -8.27 -14.07
C LEU A 150 -4.89 -8.59 -12.79
N PRO A 151 -3.68 -8.14 -12.49
CA PRO A 151 -3.05 -8.55 -11.24
C PRO A 151 -3.41 -7.67 -10.04
N PHE A 152 -4.25 -6.61 -10.22
CA PHE A 152 -4.50 -5.63 -9.17
C PHE A 152 -5.51 -6.12 -8.13
N ASP A 153 -5.25 -5.77 -6.87
CA ASP A 153 -6.16 -6.06 -5.76
C ASP A 153 -7.44 -5.22 -5.85
N THR A 154 -7.38 -4.00 -6.41
CA THR A 154 -8.56 -3.17 -6.71
C THR A 154 -9.56 -3.90 -7.58
N ARG A 155 -9.07 -4.67 -8.58
CA ARG A 155 -9.92 -5.53 -9.39
C ARG A 155 -10.57 -6.62 -8.54
N LEU A 156 -9.77 -7.37 -7.79
CA LEU A 156 -10.28 -8.44 -6.95
C LEU A 156 -11.34 -7.93 -5.97
N HIS A 157 -11.09 -6.80 -5.35
CA HIS A 157 -11.99 -6.18 -4.38
C HIS A 157 -13.37 -5.87 -4.99
N LEU A 158 -13.40 -5.25 -6.17
CA LEU A 158 -14.64 -4.96 -6.88
C LEU A 158 -15.33 -6.23 -7.43
N GLU A 159 -14.56 -7.21 -7.94
CA GLU A 159 -15.11 -8.49 -8.40
C GLU A 159 -15.81 -9.23 -7.25
N ASN A 160 -15.18 -9.25 -6.08
CA ASN A 160 -15.77 -9.84 -4.87
C ASN A 160 -17.04 -9.10 -4.43
N ALA A 161 -17.04 -7.77 -4.52
CA ALA A 161 -18.22 -6.97 -4.18
C ALA A 161 -19.37 -7.19 -5.15
N LEU A 162 -19.11 -7.22 -6.46
CA LEU A 162 -20.13 -7.53 -7.47
C LEU A 162 -20.66 -8.96 -7.34
N ALA A 163 -19.79 -9.92 -7.05
CA ALA A 163 -20.20 -11.30 -6.78
C ALA A 163 -21.06 -11.42 -5.50
N ALA A 164 -20.77 -10.63 -4.47
CA ALA A 164 -21.52 -10.63 -3.22
C ALA A 164 -22.98 -10.19 -3.38
N ILE A 165 -23.28 -9.42 -4.42
CA ILE A 165 -24.64 -8.96 -4.79
C ILE A 165 -25.16 -9.66 -6.05
N ASP A 166 -24.62 -10.84 -6.40
CA ASP A 166 -25.00 -11.68 -7.56
C ASP A 166 -24.95 -10.97 -8.92
N THR A 167 -24.10 -9.97 -9.08
CA THR A 167 -23.95 -9.24 -10.34
C THR A 167 -22.91 -9.90 -11.25
N LYS A 168 -23.38 -10.65 -12.24
CA LYS A 168 -22.56 -11.30 -13.24
C LYS A 168 -22.35 -10.38 -14.44
N HIS A 169 -21.22 -9.74 -14.52
CA HIS A 169 -20.80 -8.87 -15.63
C HIS A 169 -19.78 -9.57 -16.54
N THR A 170 -19.46 -8.97 -17.68
CA THR A 170 -18.38 -9.37 -18.55
C THR A 170 -17.16 -8.53 -18.25
N TYR A 171 -16.17 -9.12 -17.58
CA TYR A 171 -14.89 -8.43 -17.37
C TYR A 171 -14.23 -8.09 -18.71
N THR A 172 -13.85 -6.83 -18.89
CA THR A 172 -13.18 -6.35 -20.11
C THR A 172 -11.89 -5.65 -19.73
N GLN A 173 -10.76 -6.24 -20.10
CA GLN A 173 -9.44 -5.67 -19.83
C GLN A 173 -9.18 -4.46 -20.73
N VAL A 174 -8.80 -3.33 -20.13
CA VAL A 174 -8.26 -2.16 -20.80
C VAL A 174 -7.05 -1.65 -20.01
N ASP A 175 -6.27 -0.75 -20.60
CA ASP A 175 -5.19 -0.10 -19.86
C ASP A 175 -5.74 1.04 -19.00
N LEU A 176 -5.18 1.23 -17.81
CA LEU A 176 -5.57 2.33 -16.91
C LEU A 176 -5.54 3.70 -17.61
N SER A 177 -4.49 3.96 -18.40
CA SER A 177 -4.32 5.23 -19.13
C SER A 177 -5.39 5.48 -20.19
N THR A 178 -6.06 4.44 -20.68
CA THR A 178 -7.09 4.54 -21.74
C THR A 178 -8.51 4.29 -21.21
N ALA A 179 -8.70 3.95 -19.94
CA ALA A 179 -9.99 3.57 -19.39
C ALA A 179 -11.09 4.61 -19.64
N GLY A 180 -10.78 5.91 -19.48
CA GLY A 180 -11.73 6.99 -19.75
C GLY A 180 -12.15 7.05 -21.22
N SER A 181 -11.21 6.95 -22.16
CA SER A 181 -11.53 6.96 -23.61
C SER A 181 -12.27 5.70 -24.06
N GLN A 182 -12.00 4.55 -23.44
CA GLN A 182 -12.74 3.30 -23.70
C GLN A 182 -14.18 3.36 -23.16
N LEU A 183 -14.38 4.03 -22.03
CA LEU A 183 -15.72 4.32 -21.49
C LEU A 183 -16.47 5.29 -22.41
N ASP A 184 -15.81 6.35 -22.90
CA ASP A 184 -16.42 7.30 -23.83
C ASP A 184 -16.83 6.65 -25.15
N ALA A 185 -15.96 5.79 -25.71
CA ALA A 185 -16.22 5.04 -26.94
C ALA A 185 -17.27 3.92 -26.78
N GLY A 186 -17.68 3.56 -25.54
CA GLY A 186 -18.61 2.46 -25.29
C GLY A 186 -17.99 1.07 -25.44
N THR A 187 -16.67 0.95 -25.47
CA THR A 187 -15.96 -0.34 -25.43
C THR A 187 -16.22 -1.04 -24.10
N ILE A 188 -16.35 -0.27 -23.02
CA ILE A 188 -16.79 -0.69 -21.69
C ILE A 188 -18.00 0.14 -21.27
N ASP A 189 -18.91 -0.46 -20.51
CA ASP A 189 -20.11 0.20 -19.97
C ASP A 189 -19.87 0.87 -18.62
N ALA A 190 -18.93 0.32 -17.84
CA ALA A 190 -18.51 0.87 -16.56
C ALA A 190 -17.01 0.66 -16.32
N MET A 191 -16.43 1.53 -15.52
CA MET A 191 -15.02 1.42 -15.11
C MET A 191 -14.85 1.57 -13.60
N LEU A 192 -13.79 0.94 -13.08
CA LEU A 192 -13.24 1.25 -11.76
C LEU A 192 -12.99 2.76 -11.64
N VAL A 193 -13.28 3.32 -10.48
CA VAL A 193 -12.67 4.55 -9.97
C VAL A 193 -12.10 4.25 -8.60
N TYR A 194 -10.95 4.83 -8.23
CA TYR A 194 -10.46 4.69 -6.87
C TYR A 194 -9.71 5.93 -6.38
N PHE A 195 -9.78 6.10 -5.08
CA PHE A 195 -9.19 7.20 -4.32
C PHE A 195 -8.40 6.61 -3.16
N THR A 196 -7.51 7.39 -2.58
CA THR A 196 -6.91 7.08 -1.30
C THR A 196 -7.51 7.97 -0.22
N GLY A 197 -7.86 7.37 0.93
CA GLY A 197 -8.54 8.09 2.01
C GLY A 197 -9.85 8.76 1.57
N GLY A 198 -10.51 8.20 0.61
CA GLY A 198 -11.76 8.70 0.05
C GLY A 198 -11.66 9.96 -0.82
N VAL A 199 -10.53 10.68 -0.82
CA VAL A 199 -10.47 12.03 -1.41
C VAL A 199 -9.36 12.26 -2.41
N VAL A 200 -8.24 11.52 -2.36
CA VAL A 200 -7.11 11.71 -3.28
C VAL A 200 -7.28 10.80 -4.50
N PRO A 201 -7.55 11.36 -5.70
CA PRO A 201 -7.75 10.54 -6.88
C PRO A 201 -6.45 9.88 -7.34
N ALA A 202 -6.55 8.65 -7.81
CA ALA A 202 -5.42 8.01 -8.48
C ALA A 202 -4.93 8.86 -9.67
N PRO A 203 -3.61 8.92 -9.95
CA PRO A 203 -3.07 9.75 -11.02
C PRO A 203 -3.74 9.52 -12.39
N TRP A 204 -3.99 8.25 -12.74
CA TRP A 204 -4.65 7.89 -14.00
C TRP A 204 -6.12 8.33 -14.05
N LEU A 205 -6.83 8.37 -12.90
CA LEU A 205 -8.24 8.79 -12.83
C LEU A 205 -8.39 10.27 -13.17
N SER A 206 -7.43 11.09 -12.75
CA SER A 206 -7.39 12.52 -13.14
C SER A 206 -7.30 12.68 -14.65
N GLN A 207 -6.52 11.85 -15.34
CA GLN A 207 -6.42 11.84 -16.80
C GLN A 207 -7.71 11.31 -17.45
N ALA A 208 -8.26 10.20 -16.95
CA ALA A 208 -9.52 9.63 -17.45
C ALA A 208 -10.68 10.64 -17.35
N SER A 209 -10.73 11.44 -16.28
CA SER A 209 -11.73 12.48 -16.06
C SER A 209 -11.67 13.65 -17.09
N LEU A 210 -10.58 13.77 -17.82
CA LEU A 210 -10.48 14.73 -18.94
C LEU A 210 -11.03 14.13 -20.24
N ALA A 211 -10.97 12.81 -20.39
CA ALA A 211 -11.33 12.11 -21.63
C ALA A 211 -12.83 11.80 -21.74
N VAL A 212 -13.57 11.75 -20.63
CA VAL A 212 -14.98 11.36 -20.62
C VAL A 212 -15.77 12.17 -19.59
N ASP A 213 -17.03 12.48 -19.92
CA ASP A 213 -18.04 12.90 -18.95
C ASP A 213 -18.61 11.65 -18.28
N TRP A 214 -18.17 11.40 -17.02
CA TRP A 214 -18.54 10.21 -16.27
C TRP A 214 -19.45 10.54 -15.10
N ALA A 215 -20.32 9.61 -14.75
CA ALA A 215 -21.15 9.64 -13.56
C ALA A 215 -20.72 8.57 -12.56
N GLY A 216 -20.69 8.92 -11.29
CA GLY A 216 -20.54 7.93 -10.22
C GLY A 216 -21.72 6.94 -10.24
N LEU A 217 -21.42 5.65 -10.11
CA LEU A 217 -22.45 4.61 -10.03
C LEU A 217 -22.49 4.06 -8.60
N ASN A 218 -23.55 4.39 -7.87
CA ASN A 218 -23.73 3.92 -6.50
C ASN A 218 -24.52 2.59 -6.47
N PRO A 219 -24.23 1.70 -5.49
CA PRO A 219 -25.11 0.59 -5.18
C PRO A 219 -26.43 1.11 -4.60
N SER A 220 -27.54 0.37 -4.80
CA SER A 220 -28.83 0.64 -4.17
C SER A 220 -28.78 0.40 -2.66
N ALA A 221 -29.84 0.78 -1.94
CA ALA A 221 -29.91 0.55 -0.49
C ALA A 221 -29.84 -0.94 -0.12
N ASP A 222 -30.48 -1.81 -0.90
CA ASP A 222 -30.46 -3.27 -0.68
C ASP A 222 -29.11 -3.88 -1.00
N GLU A 223 -28.45 -3.41 -2.07
CA GLU A 223 -27.09 -3.81 -2.41
C GLU A 223 -26.10 -3.39 -1.31
N LEU A 224 -26.22 -2.16 -0.79
CA LEU A 224 -25.43 -1.68 0.35
C LEU A 224 -25.66 -2.53 1.61
N ALA A 225 -26.89 -2.90 1.91
CA ALA A 225 -27.21 -3.77 3.05
C ALA A 225 -26.53 -5.15 2.88
N THR A 226 -26.56 -5.70 1.67
CA THR A 226 -25.91 -6.97 1.35
C THR A 226 -24.38 -6.87 1.48
N LEU A 227 -23.76 -5.83 0.94
CA LEU A 227 -22.32 -5.59 1.06
C LEU A 227 -21.87 -5.46 2.51
N LYS A 228 -22.63 -4.71 3.33
CA LYS A 228 -22.37 -4.61 4.78
C LYS A 228 -22.49 -5.96 5.49
N ALA A 229 -23.51 -6.75 5.17
CA ALA A 229 -23.68 -8.10 5.73
C ALA A 229 -22.53 -9.03 5.35
N LYS A 230 -21.91 -8.83 4.18
CA LYS A 230 -20.69 -9.52 3.71
C LYS A 230 -19.40 -8.88 4.21
N LYS A 231 -19.50 -7.92 5.16
CA LYS A 231 -18.36 -7.25 5.83
C LYS A 231 -17.48 -6.36 4.95
N PHE A 232 -17.99 -5.91 3.80
CA PHE A 232 -17.32 -4.84 3.09
C PHE A 232 -17.39 -3.55 3.91
N ALA A 233 -16.25 -2.87 4.04
CA ALA A 233 -16.22 -1.51 4.53
C ALA A 233 -16.87 -0.59 3.48
N ILE A 234 -17.65 0.37 3.91
CA ILE A 234 -18.37 1.29 3.02
C ILE A 234 -18.16 2.71 3.51
N GLU A 235 -17.76 3.57 2.61
CA GLU A 235 -17.64 5.00 2.81
C GLU A 235 -18.45 5.76 1.77
N GLN A 236 -19.07 6.88 2.17
CA GLN A 236 -19.77 7.79 1.26
C GLN A 236 -19.07 9.14 1.30
N VAL A 237 -18.48 9.51 0.18
CA VAL A 237 -17.68 10.73 0.04
C VAL A 237 -18.46 11.75 -0.79
N ASP A 238 -18.42 13.02 -0.36
CA ASP A 238 -19.06 14.10 -1.10
C ASP A 238 -18.36 14.28 -2.46
N ALA A 239 -19.13 14.29 -3.54
CA ALA A 239 -18.63 14.41 -4.90
C ALA A 239 -17.75 15.66 -5.11
N ALA A 240 -18.10 16.76 -4.46
CA ALA A 240 -17.33 18.00 -4.51
C ALA A 240 -15.94 17.90 -3.84
N ALA A 241 -15.73 16.93 -2.94
CA ALA A 241 -14.44 16.70 -2.30
C ALA A 241 -13.47 15.94 -3.22
N ILE A 242 -13.97 15.15 -4.17
CA ILE A 242 -13.19 14.25 -5.01
C ILE A 242 -13.08 14.66 -6.48
N SER A 243 -13.94 15.56 -6.94
CA SER A 243 -13.93 16.02 -8.33
C SER A 243 -14.30 17.50 -8.43
N ARG A 244 -13.57 18.22 -9.29
CA ARG A 244 -13.92 19.61 -9.67
C ARG A 244 -15.01 19.65 -10.75
N LYS A 245 -15.25 18.54 -11.45
CA LYS A 245 -16.34 18.37 -12.40
C LYS A 245 -17.52 17.74 -11.71
N ASP A 246 -18.72 18.04 -12.17
CA ASP A 246 -19.92 17.31 -11.76
C ASP A 246 -19.79 15.85 -12.17
N ILE A 247 -19.88 14.95 -11.22
CA ILE A 247 -19.91 13.50 -11.42
C ILE A 247 -21.33 12.94 -11.26
N HIS A 248 -22.31 13.81 -11.35
CA HIS A 248 -23.73 13.49 -11.41
C HIS A 248 -24.30 12.69 -10.23
N VAL A 249 -23.62 12.69 -9.10
CA VAL A 249 -24.07 12.18 -7.79
C VAL A 249 -23.67 13.18 -6.71
N GLN A 250 -24.44 13.29 -5.64
CA GLN A 250 -24.06 14.13 -4.49
C GLN A 250 -22.96 13.48 -3.67
N LYS A 251 -23.07 12.16 -3.48
CA LYS A 251 -22.08 11.33 -2.79
C LYS A 251 -21.73 10.13 -3.64
N LEU A 252 -20.45 9.77 -3.66
CA LEU A 252 -19.99 8.53 -4.26
C LEU A 252 -19.77 7.49 -3.16
N THR A 253 -20.31 6.31 -3.35
CA THR A 253 -20.07 5.17 -2.48
C THR A 253 -18.77 4.49 -2.89
N LEU A 254 -17.88 4.33 -1.93
CA LEU A 254 -16.58 3.70 -2.08
C LEU A 254 -16.44 2.52 -1.12
N LEU A 255 -15.67 1.53 -1.51
CA LEU A 255 -15.32 0.35 -0.72
C LEU A 255 -13.83 0.45 -0.35
N PRO A 256 -13.50 0.93 0.87
CA PRO A 256 -12.12 1.02 1.33
C PRO A 256 -11.57 -0.35 1.72
N PHE A 257 -10.28 -0.58 1.41
CA PHE A 257 -9.48 -1.68 1.90
C PHE A 257 -8.04 -1.22 2.13
N PHE A 258 -7.29 -1.93 2.98
CA PHE A 258 -6.03 -1.43 3.53
C PHE A 258 -4.81 -1.79 2.70
N TRP A 259 -3.83 -0.88 2.72
CA TRP A 259 -2.56 -1.03 2.04
C TRP A 259 -1.37 -0.69 2.94
N GLY A 260 -0.34 -1.53 2.85
CA GLY A 260 0.89 -1.39 3.62
C GLY A 260 2.15 -1.47 2.78
N PHE A 261 3.21 -0.89 3.33
CA PHE A 261 4.58 -1.08 2.90
C PHE A 261 5.30 -1.85 3.99
N ASP A 262 5.45 -3.15 3.78
CA ASP A 262 5.90 -4.05 4.82
C ASP A 262 7.35 -4.49 4.61
N ILE A 263 8.08 -4.48 5.70
CA ILE A 263 9.45 -4.96 5.78
C ILE A 263 9.48 -6.22 6.65
N GLY A 264 10.29 -7.19 6.24
CA GLY A 264 10.39 -8.47 6.95
C GLY A 264 11.36 -8.45 8.14
N LEU A 265 11.53 -9.61 8.77
CA LEU A 265 12.45 -9.81 9.89
C LEU A 265 13.94 -9.65 9.52
N ASN A 266 14.24 -9.41 8.24
CA ASN A 266 15.56 -8.99 7.78
C ASN A 266 15.93 -7.55 8.23
N MET A 267 14.97 -6.75 8.72
CA MET A 267 15.24 -5.48 9.42
C MET A 267 15.04 -5.70 10.93
N PRO A 268 16.00 -5.28 11.77
CA PRO A 268 15.90 -5.43 13.22
C PRO A 268 14.68 -4.72 13.85
N THR A 269 14.21 -5.24 14.97
CA THR A 269 13.09 -4.67 15.75
C THR A 269 13.24 -3.17 15.99
N ASP A 270 14.42 -2.73 16.43
CA ASP A 270 14.64 -1.32 16.77
C ASP A 270 14.69 -0.41 15.54
N ASP A 271 15.10 -0.94 14.39
CA ASP A 271 15.13 -0.17 13.15
C ASP A 271 13.72 0.02 12.56
N VAL A 272 12.87 -1.01 12.60
CA VAL A 272 11.45 -0.85 12.21
C VAL A 272 10.71 0.05 13.19
N TYR A 273 10.96 -0.08 14.49
CA TYR A 273 10.42 0.85 15.49
C TYR A 273 10.86 2.30 15.21
N LYS A 274 12.15 2.53 14.92
CA LYS A 274 12.68 3.85 14.54
C LYS A 274 12.02 4.39 13.27
N MET A 275 11.85 3.55 12.25
CA MET A 275 11.16 3.91 11.00
C MET A 275 9.74 4.41 11.27
N LEU A 276 8.96 3.69 12.06
CA LEU A 276 7.60 4.08 12.45
C LEU A 276 7.58 5.37 13.27
N THR A 277 8.53 5.54 14.19
CA THR A 277 8.64 6.76 15.01
C THR A 277 8.99 7.99 14.16
N LEU A 278 9.90 7.84 13.20
CA LEU A 278 10.23 8.91 12.24
C LEU A 278 9.02 9.26 11.37
N LEU A 279 8.32 8.26 10.88
CA LEU A 279 7.13 8.46 10.06
C LEU A 279 6.01 9.17 10.86
N ASP A 280 5.73 8.73 12.09
CA ASP A 280 4.73 9.37 12.96
C ASP A 280 5.03 10.86 13.22
N LYS A 281 6.31 11.19 13.38
CA LYS A 281 6.78 12.55 13.60
C LYS A 281 6.68 13.42 12.34
N HIS A 282 6.96 12.88 11.15
CA HIS A 282 7.14 13.65 9.92
C HIS A 282 6.03 13.44 8.88
N ALA A 283 5.01 12.62 9.17
CA ALA A 283 3.92 12.35 8.21
C ALA A 283 3.24 13.63 7.71
N SER A 284 3.01 14.62 8.59
CA SER A 284 2.40 15.89 8.19
C SER A 284 3.26 16.73 7.22
N ASP A 285 4.59 16.59 7.28
CA ASP A 285 5.48 17.19 6.28
C ASP A 285 5.42 16.46 4.94
N LEU A 286 5.29 15.12 4.98
CA LEU A 286 5.18 14.28 3.79
C LEU A 286 3.86 14.52 3.04
N VAL A 287 2.78 14.92 3.69
CA VAL A 287 1.52 15.32 3.03
C VAL A 287 1.73 16.41 1.98
N ARG A 288 2.69 17.31 2.19
CA ARG A 288 3.01 18.38 1.21
C ARG A 288 3.64 17.84 -0.07
N LEU A 289 4.28 16.68 0.01
CA LEU A 289 4.91 16.00 -1.12
C LEU A 289 3.91 15.05 -1.80
N ASP A 290 3.07 14.38 -0.99
CA ASP A 290 2.06 13.46 -1.47
C ASP A 290 0.87 13.39 -0.49
N GLY A 291 -0.33 13.77 -0.96
CA GLY A 291 -1.56 13.77 -0.18
C GLY A 291 -1.96 12.41 0.40
N ASP A 292 -1.43 11.31 -0.13
CA ASP A 292 -1.72 9.96 0.34
C ASP A 292 -1.22 9.70 1.79
N PHE A 293 -0.27 10.52 2.29
CA PHE A 293 0.17 10.49 3.69
C PHE A 293 -0.84 11.08 4.69
N ALA A 294 -1.91 11.73 4.24
CA ALA A 294 -2.86 12.43 5.13
C ALA A 294 -3.57 11.51 6.13
N GLN A 295 -3.74 10.22 5.81
CA GLN A 295 -4.41 9.27 6.70
C GLN A 295 -3.58 8.92 7.94
N ILE A 296 -2.27 9.10 7.88
CA ILE A 296 -1.33 8.81 8.98
C ILE A 296 -0.71 10.07 9.59
N ALA A 297 -1.00 11.25 9.03
CA ALA A 297 -0.50 12.53 9.49
C ALA A 297 -1.14 12.95 10.83
N ASP A 298 -0.61 13.99 11.45
CA ASP A 298 -1.13 14.63 12.66
C ASP A 298 -1.28 13.65 13.84
N GLY A 299 -0.30 12.73 13.99
CA GLY A 299 -0.28 11.73 15.07
C GLY A 299 -1.28 10.59 14.89
N LYS A 300 -1.83 10.40 13.68
CA LYS A 300 -2.83 9.35 13.39
C LYS A 300 -2.20 7.99 13.07
N LEU A 301 -0.88 7.90 12.87
CA LEU A 301 -0.23 6.65 12.45
C LEU A 301 -0.59 5.47 13.36
N ALA A 302 -0.46 5.62 14.68
CA ALA A 302 -0.77 4.53 15.62
C ALA A 302 -2.26 4.12 15.60
N ALA A 303 -3.17 5.10 15.51
CA ALA A 303 -4.60 4.83 15.38
C ALA A 303 -4.93 4.11 14.07
N PHE A 304 -4.27 4.48 12.97
CA PHE A 304 -4.41 3.80 11.68
C PHE A 304 -3.90 2.35 11.77
N GLN A 305 -2.69 2.11 12.32
CA GLN A 305 -2.19 0.75 12.55
C GLN A 305 -3.19 -0.09 13.36
N ARG A 306 -3.75 0.48 14.46
CA ARG A 306 -4.74 -0.20 15.29
C ARG A 306 -5.98 -0.60 14.47
N ARG A 307 -6.55 0.33 13.72
CA ARG A 307 -7.73 0.09 12.86
C ARG A 307 -7.50 -1.10 11.91
N VAL A 308 -6.30 -1.19 11.34
CA VAL A 308 -5.95 -2.28 10.41
C VAL A 308 -5.73 -3.58 11.16
N LEU A 309 -4.92 -3.57 12.22
CA LEU A 309 -4.62 -4.77 13.01
C LEU A 309 -5.88 -5.41 13.62
N GLU A 310 -6.91 -4.64 13.94
CA GLU A 310 -8.20 -5.19 14.40
C GLU A 310 -8.82 -6.17 13.39
N GLN A 311 -8.46 -6.07 12.11
CA GLN A 311 -9.01 -6.89 11.02
C GLN A 311 -7.99 -7.84 10.38
N THR A 312 -6.69 -7.67 10.69
CA THR A 312 -5.60 -8.36 9.97
C THR A 312 -4.62 -9.09 10.88
N TRP A 313 -4.71 -8.89 12.20
CA TRP A 313 -3.69 -9.35 13.15
C TRP A 313 -3.34 -10.85 13.04
N ASP A 314 -4.28 -11.68 12.59
CA ASP A 314 -4.16 -13.12 12.45
C ASP A 314 -3.84 -13.61 11.03
N LEU A 315 -3.74 -12.71 10.05
CA LEU A 315 -3.47 -13.08 8.66
C LEU A 315 -2.01 -13.50 8.44
N VAL A 316 -1.10 -12.69 8.90
CA VAL A 316 0.36 -12.96 8.90
C VAL A 316 0.95 -12.40 10.20
N PRO A 317 2.12 -12.89 10.65
CA PRO A 317 2.72 -12.41 11.88
C PRO A 317 2.97 -10.90 11.88
N ILE A 318 2.93 -10.31 13.06
CA ILE A 318 3.21 -8.89 13.29
C ILE A 318 4.70 -8.72 13.55
N HIS A 319 5.33 -7.77 12.86
CA HIS A 319 6.74 -7.43 13.10
C HIS A 319 6.94 -6.90 14.52
N PRO A 320 7.96 -7.37 15.29
CA PRO A 320 8.15 -6.93 16.69
C PRO A 320 8.42 -5.43 16.81
N GLY A 321 8.95 -4.76 15.78
CA GLY A 321 9.10 -3.30 15.73
C GLY A 321 7.76 -2.55 15.69
N LEU A 322 6.78 -3.07 14.94
CA LEU A 322 5.41 -2.53 14.97
C LEU A 322 4.77 -2.76 16.33
N ALA A 323 4.90 -3.97 16.90
CA ALA A 323 4.38 -4.27 18.23
C ALA A 323 4.96 -3.32 19.30
N LYS A 324 6.28 -3.07 19.26
CA LYS A 324 6.96 -2.12 20.16
C LYS A 324 6.39 -0.71 20.01
N PHE A 325 6.25 -0.20 18.80
CA PHE A 325 5.68 1.11 18.51
C PHE A 325 4.24 1.23 19.04
N MET A 326 3.41 0.25 18.76
CA MET A 326 2.00 0.24 19.18
C MET A 326 1.83 0.18 20.71
N LYS A 327 2.69 -0.59 21.41
CA LYS A 327 2.72 -0.67 22.87
C LYS A 327 3.09 0.69 23.49
N GLU A 328 4.10 1.36 22.95
CA GLU A 328 4.52 2.71 23.42
C GLU A 328 3.40 3.74 23.23
N LYS A 329 2.67 3.67 22.11
CA LYS A 329 1.53 4.57 21.83
C LYS A 329 0.26 4.21 22.63
N GLY A 330 0.25 3.13 23.43
CA GLY A 330 -0.92 2.68 24.17
C GLY A 330 -2.05 2.16 23.27
N MET A 331 -1.72 1.76 22.02
CA MET A 331 -2.68 1.29 21.01
C MET A 331 -2.63 -0.22 20.78
N TRP A 332 -1.86 -0.96 21.58
CA TRP A 332 -1.71 -2.41 21.48
C TRP A 332 -2.89 -3.16 22.12
N ASP A 333 -3.38 -4.21 21.46
CA ASP A 333 -4.32 -5.16 22.04
C ASP A 333 -3.55 -6.43 22.44
N SER A 334 -3.75 -6.91 23.67
CA SER A 334 -3.03 -8.08 24.21
C SER A 334 -3.28 -9.36 23.43
N LYS A 335 -4.43 -9.50 22.76
CA LYS A 335 -4.71 -10.65 21.88
C LYS A 335 -3.75 -10.80 20.71
N TRP A 336 -3.11 -9.72 20.27
CA TRP A 336 -2.16 -9.74 19.16
C TRP A 336 -0.79 -10.28 19.54
N GLU A 337 -0.50 -10.39 20.85
CA GLU A 337 0.80 -10.87 21.35
C GLU A 337 1.16 -12.26 20.82
N SER A 338 0.17 -13.13 20.68
CA SER A 338 0.36 -14.49 20.18
C SER A 338 0.80 -14.57 18.72
N ASN A 339 0.66 -13.47 17.95
CA ASN A 339 1.03 -13.42 16.55
C ASN A 339 2.20 -12.46 16.25
N VAL A 340 2.91 -12.01 17.29
CA VAL A 340 4.18 -11.28 17.09
C VAL A 340 5.25 -12.26 16.63
N ALA A 341 5.92 -11.94 15.51
CA ALA A 341 6.98 -12.78 14.98
C ALA A 341 8.18 -12.81 15.93
N THR A 342 8.83 -13.97 16.02
CA THR A 342 10.14 -14.12 16.71
C THR A 342 11.26 -13.86 15.71
N MET A 343 12.26 -13.04 16.13
CA MET A 343 13.46 -12.74 15.36
C MET A 343 14.41 -13.93 15.29
#